data_93e8856f9867e58068ad6e0ff8310950
#
_entry.id   93e8856f9867e58068ad6e0ff8310950
#
_cell.length_a   1.000
_cell.length_b   1.000
_cell.length_c   1.000
_cell.angle_alpha   90.00
_cell.angle_beta   90.00
_cell.angle_gamma   90.00
#
_symmetry.space_group_name_H-M   'P 1'
#
loop_
_entity.id
_entity.type
_entity.pdbx_description
1 polymer ?
#
loop_
_entity_poly.entity_id
_entity_poly.type
_entity_poly.pdbx_seq_one_letter_code
_entity_poly.pdbx_strand_id
1 'polypeptide(L)'
;MSAHEGERKIVRAFQQDRAKADGFSVKATNHYVGGGETDATFSFYAYGHISKATKSATLGFGMTVTGSLKKTAGTWRLDSVLIALNWVTGDYSLATHWQLPPGDDGWRIGDPAPTIVSELNAPWLAFPSSTPSVPSEECIAETYARYSWALDQADMQLLAHCFANDAAGDFQPMGLIEGRHAIIGSFKEFRRPWPWMQHFADVLEIKSDEEKGVAEMIVGRVIPGNSHTQDGTPLYGAHYRMRLRRKHEGFWQLTWSEYRPGWFNANEAPRV
;
A
#
# COMPACT_ATOMS: atom_id res chain seq x y z
N MET A 1 15.22 13.06 -7.64
CA MET A 1 15.43 11.85 -6.80
C MET A 1 16.88 11.87 -6.37
N SER A 2 17.17 11.95 -5.07
CA SER A 2 18.56 11.85 -4.59
C SER A 2 18.94 10.36 -4.56
N ALA A 3 20.02 10.00 -5.24
CA ALA A 3 20.50 8.62 -5.28
C ALA A 3 21.68 8.46 -4.31
N HIS A 4 21.62 7.43 -3.48
CA HIS A 4 22.73 7.02 -2.59
C HIS A 4 23.15 5.60 -2.96
N GLU A 5 24.45 5.39 -3.19
CA GLU A 5 25.00 4.10 -3.55
C GLU A 5 25.98 3.62 -2.49
N GLY A 6 25.83 2.36 -2.10
CA GLY A 6 26.64 1.69 -1.08
C GLY A 6 26.14 1.91 0.35
N GLU A 7 26.31 0.88 1.17
CA GLU A 7 25.80 0.77 2.55
C GLU A 7 26.08 2.02 3.39
N ARG A 8 27.33 2.50 3.39
CA ARG A 8 27.73 3.64 4.23
C ARG A 8 26.99 4.93 3.90
N LYS A 9 26.73 5.19 2.61
CA LYS A 9 26.01 6.41 2.18
C LYS A 9 24.54 6.32 2.49
N ILE A 10 23.94 5.14 2.33
CA ILE A 10 22.54 4.87 2.66
C ILE A 10 22.31 5.04 4.16
N VAL A 11 23.12 4.39 5.00
CA VAL A 11 23.05 4.52 6.47
C VAL A 11 23.21 5.97 6.90
N ARG A 12 24.15 6.71 6.30
CA ARG A 12 24.36 8.13 6.62
C ARG A 12 23.13 9.00 6.24
N ALA A 13 22.48 8.71 5.13
CA ALA A 13 21.25 9.42 4.74
C ALA A 13 20.14 9.22 5.76
N PHE A 14 19.87 7.99 6.18
CA PHE A 14 18.88 7.70 7.23
C PHE A 14 19.24 8.32 8.59
N GLN A 15 20.54 8.35 8.94
CA GLN A 15 21.00 9.01 10.15
C GLN A 15 20.77 10.53 10.11
N GLN A 16 20.95 11.15 8.94
CA GLN A 16 20.69 12.58 8.74
C GLN A 16 19.19 12.91 8.87
N ASP A 17 18.32 12.02 8.36
CA ASP A 17 16.87 12.16 8.51
C ASP A 17 16.47 12.16 9.99
N ARG A 18 17.06 11.26 10.77
CA ARG A 18 16.78 11.13 12.20
C ARG A 18 17.41 12.22 13.07
N ALA A 19 18.54 12.79 12.66
CA ALA A 19 19.34 13.70 13.49
C ALA A 19 18.61 15.02 13.85
N LYS A 20 17.57 15.40 13.09
CA LYS A 20 16.79 16.61 13.34
C LYS A 20 15.54 16.38 14.18
N ALA A 21 15.25 15.13 14.54
CA ALA A 21 14.02 14.74 15.22
C ALA A 21 14.32 14.25 16.65
N ASP A 22 13.44 14.60 17.58
CA ASP A 22 13.43 14.03 18.93
C ASP A 22 12.58 12.76 18.97
N GLY A 23 11.55 12.68 18.13
CA GLY A 23 10.71 11.51 17.92
C GLY A 23 10.54 11.17 16.44
N PHE A 24 10.57 9.87 16.11
CA PHE A 24 10.34 9.35 14.77
C PHE A 24 9.52 8.07 14.87
N SER A 25 8.33 8.08 14.30
CA SER A 25 7.44 6.92 14.25
C SER A 25 7.07 6.61 12.82
N VAL A 26 7.17 5.34 12.44
CA VAL A 26 6.76 4.82 11.12
C VAL A 26 5.97 3.54 11.31
N LYS A 27 4.85 3.43 10.62
CA LYS A 27 4.07 2.19 10.48
C LYS A 27 4.04 1.79 9.01
N ALA A 28 4.30 0.52 8.73
CA ALA A 28 4.22 -0.05 7.38
C ALA A 28 2.96 -0.91 7.24
N THR A 29 2.35 -0.86 6.06
CA THR A 29 1.14 -1.60 5.68
C THR A 29 1.24 -2.07 4.22
N ASN A 30 0.27 -2.84 3.75
CA ASN A 30 0.16 -3.25 2.34
C ASN A 30 1.42 -3.96 1.82
N HIS A 31 1.94 -4.89 2.61
CA HIS A 31 3.19 -5.58 2.29
C HIS A 31 3.02 -6.55 1.13
N TYR A 32 4.00 -6.55 0.25
CA TYR A 32 4.20 -7.55 -0.78
C TYR A 32 5.67 -7.96 -0.85
N VAL A 33 5.90 -9.25 -0.98
CA VAL A 33 7.20 -9.82 -1.34
C VAL A 33 6.96 -10.91 -2.37
N GLY A 34 7.60 -10.77 -3.51
CA GLY A 34 7.61 -11.80 -4.55
C GLY A 34 9.03 -12.16 -4.92
N GLY A 35 9.31 -13.45 -5.13
CA GLY A 35 10.68 -13.80 -5.43
C GLY A 35 10.93 -15.27 -5.70
N GLY A 36 12.16 -15.56 -6.07
CA GLY A 36 12.72 -16.90 -6.22
C GLY A 36 13.70 -17.24 -5.11
N GLU A 37 14.63 -18.15 -5.41
CA GLU A 37 15.61 -18.64 -4.43
C GLU A 37 16.70 -17.63 -4.08
N THR A 38 17.04 -16.75 -5.02
CA THR A 38 18.19 -15.83 -4.91
C THR A 38 17.83 -14.36 -5.05
N ASP A 39 16.71 -14.05 -5.68
CA ASP A 39 16.27 -12.70 -5.98
C ASP A 39 14.80 -12.53 -5.58
N ALA A 40 14.46 -11.35 -5.04
CA ALA A 40 13.10 -10.99 -4.68
C ALA A 40 12.85 -9.50 -4.90
N THR A 41 11.59 -9.14 -5.09
CA THR A 41 11.11 -7.76 -5.02
C THR A 41 10.19 -7.60 -3.82
N PHE A 42 10.07 -6.37 -3.36
CA PHE A 42 9.12 -6.03 -2.31
C PHE A 42 8.47 -4.67 -2.57
N SER A 43 7.30 -4.49 -1.98
CA SER A 43 6.67 -3.19 -1.84
C SER A 43 5.90 -3.10 -0.53
N PHE A 44 5.75 -1.88 -0.03
CA PHE A 44 4.86 -1.57 1.08
C PHE A 44 4.52 -0.08 1.08
N TYR A 45 3.47 0.26 1.79
CA TYR A 45 3.20 1.64 2.15
C TYR A 45 3.71 1.91 3.55
N ALA A 46 4.16 3.13 3.79
CA ALA A 46 4.50 3.56 5.13
C ALA A 46 3.95 4.96 5.40
N TYR A 47 3.52 5.18 6.63
CA TYR A 47 3.14 6.49 7.13
C TYR A 47 3.72 6.69 8.52
N GLY A 48 3.89 7.95 8.89
CA GLY A 48 4.48 8.23 10.18
C GLY A 48 4.50 9.71 10.50
N HIS A 49 5.20 10.01 11.57
CA HIS A 49 5.43 11.40 11.97
C HIS A 49 6.83 11.58 12.53
N ILE A 50 7.34 12.79 12.33
CA ILE A 50 8.55 13.30 12.95
C ILE A 50 8.11 14.36 13.95
N SER A 51 8.71 14.38 15.13
CA SER A 51 8.44 15.41 16.14
C SER A 51 9.72 16.03 16.67
N LYS A 52 9.62 17.30 17.07
CA LYS A 52 10.67 18.03 17.75
C LYS A 52 10.09 18.77 18.95
N ALA A 53 10.31 18.21 20.14
CA ALA A 53 9.74 18.69 21.40
C ALA A 53 10.11 20.16 21.70
N THR A 54 11.36 20.57 21.41
CA THR A 54 11.86 21.93 21.65
C THR A 54 11.13 23.00 20.84
N LYS A 55 10.41 22.63 19.76
CA LYS A 55 9.68 23.55 18.89
C LYS A 55 8.18 23.30 18.89
N SER A 56 7.67 22.30 19.61
CA SER A 56 6.31 21.76 19.47
C SER A 56 5.93 21.52 18.00
N ALA A 57 6.93 21.13 17.18
CA ALA A 57 6.81 20.96 15.76
C ALA A 57 6.59 19.48 15.43
N THR A 58 5.65 19.21 14.54
CA THR A 58 5.38 17.88 14.01
C THR A 58 5.26 17.90 12.49
N LEU A 59 5.74 16.84 11.83
CA LEU A 59 5.55 16.59 10.42
C LEU A 59 5.01 15.19 10.24
N GLY A 60 3.81 15.06 9.69
CA GLY A 60 3.24 13.80 9.22
C GLY A 60 3.62 13.53 7.78
N PHE A 61 3.77 12.25 7.41
CA PHE A 61 4.11 11.86 6.05
C PHE A 61 3.52 10.50 5.67
N GLY A 62 3.34 10.31 4.36
CA GLY A 62 3.04 9.03 3.76
C GLY A 62 3.95 8.76 2.57
N MET A 63 4.40 7.52 2.44
CA MET A 63 5.33 7.12 1.39
C MET A 63 4.98 5.76 0.79
N THR A 64 5.37 5.58 -0.44
CA THR A 64 5.42 4.29 -1.15
C THR A 64 6.87 3.85 -1.20
N VAL A 65 7.12 2.59 -0.86
CA VAL A 65 8.45 1.99 -0.87
C VAL A 65 8.42 0.73 -1.74
N THR A 66 9.42 0.59 -2.60
CA THR A 66 9.63 -0.63 -3.38
C THR A 66 11.13 -0.88 -3.57
N GLY A 67 11.49 -2.10 -3.90
CA GLY A 67 12.89 -2.42 -4.13
C GLY A 67 13.13 -3.88 -4.44
N SER A 68 14.38 -4.25 -4.44
CA SER A 68 14.86 -5.61 -4.68
C SER A 68 15.76 -6.11 -3.58
N LEU A 69 15.76 -7.41 -3.42
CA LEU A 69 16.58 -8.18 -2.49
C LEU A 69 17.40 -9.18 -3.28
N LYS A 70 18.62 -9.42 -2.85
CA LYS A 70 19.46 -10.52 -3.33
C LYS A 70 19.96 -11.37 -2.19
N LYS A 71 19.98 -12.69 -2.40
CA LYS A 71 20.52 -13.65 -1.46
C LYS A 71 21.99 -13.90 -1.78
N THR A 72 22.88 -13.56 -0.85
CA THR A 72 24.32 -13.77 -0.99
C THR A 72 24.82 -14.55 0.21
N ALA A 73 25.49 -15.68 -0.02
CA ALA A 73 25.97 -16.58 1.02
C ALA A 73 24.89 -16.95 2.05
N GLY A 74 23.66 -17.24 1.58
CA GLY A 74 22.54 -17.63 2.42
C GLY A 74 21.79 -16.48 3.11
N THR A 75 22.29 -15.24 3.02
CA THR A 75 21.68 -14.06 3.67
C THR A 75 21.03 -13.15 2.64
N TRP A 76 19.77 -12.75 2.89
CA TRP A 76 19.08 -11.75 2.11
C TRP A 76 19.62 -10.35 2.43
N ARG A 77 19.89 -9.57 1.37
CA ARG A 77 20.34 -8.18 1.46
C ARG A 77 19.52 -7.30 0.54
N LEU A 78 19.34 -6.05 0.93
CA LEU A 78 18.77 -5.04 0.06
C LEU A 78 19.74 -4.77 -1.09
N ASP A 79 19.27 -4.95 -2.33
CA ASP A 79 19.99 -4.61 -3.56
C ASP A 79 19.61 -3.20 -4.02
N SER A 80 18.31 -2.88 -3.97
CA SER A 80 17.82 -1.54 -4.28
C SER A 80 16.61 -1.18 -3.41
N VAL A 81 16.45 0.12 -3.14
CA VAL A 81 15.26 0.70 -2.49
C VAL A 81 14.91 2.00 -3.18
N LEU A 82 13.66 2.13 -3.57
CA LEU A 82 13.05 3.35 -4.05
C LEU A 82 12.02 3.82 -3.01
N ILE A 83 12.06 5.10 -2.67
CA ILE A 83 11.14 5.73 -1.73
C ILE A 83 10.55 6.95 -2.41
N ALA A 84 9.23 7.03 -2.48
CA ALA A 84 8.50 8.20 -2.93
C ALA A 84 7.59 8.72 -1.81
N LEU A 85 7.74 9.99 -1.48
CA LEU A 85 6.79 10.69 -0.61
C LEU A 85 5.53 10.98 -1.42
N ASN A 86 4.38 10.53 -0.92
CA ASN A 86 3.08 10.79 -1.54
C ASN A 86 2.44 12.06 -0.96
N TRP A 87 2.63 12.31 0.32
CA TRP A 87 2.14 13.50 1.00
C TRP A 87 2.96 13.81 2.24
N VAL A 88 2.95 15.06 2.64
CA VAL A 88 3.47 15.57 3.92
C VAL A 88 2.50 16.60 4.47
N THR A 89 2.46 16.75 5.80
CA THR A 89 1.63 17.75 6.48
C THR A 89 2.31 18.21 7.77
N GLY A 90 2.18 19.48 8.11
CA GLY A 90 2.76 20.07 9.32
C GLY A 90 4.01 20.91 9.07
N ASP A 91 5.02 20.83 9.93
CA ASP A 91 6.21 21.69 9.86
C ASP A 91 7.28 21.12 8.92
N TYR A 92 7.30 21.62 7.69
CA TYR A 92 8.26 21.22 6.64
C TYR A 92 9.73 21.52 7.01
N SER A 93 10.00 22.37 8.00
CA SER A 93 11.38 22.64 8.44
C SER A 93 12.08 21.40 9.01
N LEU A 94 11.32 20.38 9.38
CA LEU A 94 11.83 19.09 9.87
C LEU A 94 12.35 18.18 8.76
N ALA A 95 11.96 18.41 7.50
CA ALA A 95 12.29 17.58 6.34
C ALA A 95 12.83 18.39 5.15
N THR A 96 13.58 19.45 5.38
CA THR A 96 14.10 20.37 4.33
C THR A 96 15.01 19.71 3.31
N HIS A 97 15.53 18.52 3.61
CA HIS A 97 16.40 17.74 2.73
C HIS A 97 15.64 16.61 1.99
N TRP A 98 14.35 16.44 2.27
CA TRP A 98 13.51 15.51 1.54
C TRP A 98 13.04 16.11 0.22
N GLN A 99 12.86 15.27 -0.78
CA GLN A 99 12.16 15.65 -2.00
C GLN A 99 10.66 15.57 -1.73
N LEU A 100 10.07 16.73 -1.42
CA LEU A 100 8.65 16.84 -1.12
C LEU A 100 7.79 16.65 -2.38
N PRO A 101 6.52 16.25 -2.24
CA PRO A 101 5.55 16.27 -3.33
C PRO A 101 5.41 17.67 -3.93
N PRO A 102 4.95 17.81 -5.18
CA PRO A 102 4.73 19.12 -5.79
C PRO A 102 3.70 19.96 -5.03
N GLY A 103 4.00 21.26 -4.84
CA GLY A 103 3.14 22.22 -4.13
C GLY A 103 3.23 22.11 -2.61
N ASP A 104 2.78 23.18 -1.93
CA ASP A 104 2.88 23.31 -0.47
C ASP A 104 1.92 22.36 0.27
N ASP A 105 0.80 21.98 -0.38
CA ASP A 105 -0.23 21.10 0.17
C ASP A 105 -0.20 19.68 -0.44
N GLY A 106 0.88 19.30 -1.08
CA GLY A 106 0.99 18.04 -1.82
C GLY A 106 0.43 18.12 -3.25
N TRP A 107 -0.06 16.99 -3.77
CA TRP A 107 -0.57 16.86 -5.12
C TRP A 107 -1.89 17.59 -5.31
N ARG A 108 -2.08 18.24 -6.48
CA ARG A 108 -3.30 18.95 -6.88
C ARG A 108 -3.88 18.38 -8.16
N ILE A 109 -5.14 18.72 -8.44
CA ILE A 109 -5.79 18.37 -9.71
C ILE A 109 -4.96 18.94 -10.87
N GLY A 110 -4.58 18.08 -11.80
CA GLY A 110 -3.72 18.42 -12.93
C GLY A 110 -2.25 18.07 -12.74
N ASP A 111 -1.80 17.79 -11.52
CA ASP A 111 -0.46 17.27 -11.28
C ASP A 111 -0.33 15.84 -11.82
N PRO A 112 0.85 15.42 -12.29
CA PRO A 112 1.08 14.04 -12.69
C PRO A 112 0.90 13.11 -11.48
N ALA A 113 0.39 11.90 -11.71
CA ALA A 113 0.24 10.89 -10.66
C ALA A 113 1.60 10.58 -10.00
N PRO A 114 1.68 10.42 -8.67
CA PRO A 114 2.92 10.16 -7.95
C PRO A 114 3.36 8.69 -8.12
N THR A 115 3.70 8.29 -9.34
CA THR A 115 4.15 6.93 -9.64
C THR A 115 5.61 6.75 -9.26
N ILE A 116 5.92 5.70 -8.51
CA ILE A 116 7.29 5.39 -8.07
C ILE A 116 8.07 4.62 -9.13
N VAL A 117 7.39 3.77 -9.90
CA VAL A 117 7.93 3.01 -11.03
C VAL A 117 6.90 3.01 -12.17
N SER A 118 7.34 2.72 -13.39
CA SER A 118 6.42 2.51 -14.50
C SER A 118 5.60 1.22 -14.33
N GLU A 119 4.48 1.11 -15.03
CA GLU A 119 3.66 -0.11 -15.06
C GLU A 119 4.48 -1.37 -15.42
N LEU A 120 5.47 -1.24 -16.30
CA LEU A 120 6.36 -2.33 -16.71
C LEU A 120 7.33 -2.81 -15.60
N ASN A 121 7.52 -2.00 -14.57
CA ASN A 121 8.44 -2.27 -13.46
C ASN A 121 7.69 -2.45 -12.13
N ALA A 122 6.38 -2.70 -12.18
CA ALA A 122 5.62 -3.02 -10.98
C ALA A 122 6.20 -4.28 -10.30
N PRO A 123 6.30 -4.31 -8.96
CA PRO A 123 6.90 -5.42 -8.22
C PRO A 123 6.32 -6.79 -8.59
N TRP A 124 5.03 -6.84 -8.90
CA TRP A 124 4.30 -8.06 -9.30
C TRP A 124 4.67 -8.61 -10.69
N LEU A 125 5.31 -7.81 -11.54
CA LEU A 125 5.74 -8.25 -12.87
C LEU A 125 7.13 -8.90 -12.86
N ALA A 126 7.99 -8.50 -11.94
CA ALA A 126 9.32 -9.08 -11.82
C ALA A 126 9.26 -10.54 -11.32
N PHE A 127 8.36 -10.81 -10.37
CA PHE A 127 8.10 -12.15 -9.84
C PHE A 127 6.59 -12.32 -9.70
N PRO A 128 5.91 -12.80 -10.74
CA PRO A 128 4.46 -12.98 -10.72
C PRO A 128 4.07 -14.07 -9.71
N SER A 129 3.31 -13.67 -8.72
CA SER A 129 2.73 -14.45 -7.64
C SER A 129 3.70 -15.16 -6.69
N SER A 130 3.28 -15.28 -5.47
CA SER A 130 3.94 -16.00 -4.40
C SER A 130 4.40 -17.40 -4.86
N THR A 131 5.60 -17.74 -4.46
CA THR A 131 6.09 -19.12 -4.59
C THR A 131 5.15 -20.08 -3.84
N PRO A 132 5.01 -21.35 -4.28
CA PRO A 132 4.13 -22.35 -3.65
C PRO A 132 4.35 -22.59 -2.15
N SER A 133 5.45 -22.07 -1.59
CA SER A 133 5.79 -22.17 -0.17
C SER A 133 5.15 -21.09 0.73
N VAL A 134 4.43 -20.14 0.15
CA VAL A 134 3.77 -19.07 0.91
C VAL A 134 2.41 -19.56 1.39
N PRO A 135 2.05 -19.37 2.67
CA PRO A 135 0.72 -19.69 3.18
C PRO A 135 -0.40 -19.07 2.35
N SER A 136 -1.50 -19.79 2.17
CA SER A 136 -2.61 -19.33 1.34
C SER A 136 -3.21 -18.01 1.83
N GLU A 137 -3.28 -17.80 3.14
CA GLU A 137 -3.74 -16.54 3.73
C GLU A 137 -2.89 -15.34 3.31
N GLU A 138 -1.57 -15.51 3.20
CA GLU A 138 -0.67 -14.46 2.71
C GLU A 138 -0.93 -14.16 1.22
N CYS A 139 -1.22 -15.20 0.40
CA CYS A 139 -1.59 -15.03 -0.99
C CYS A 139 -2.93 -14.31 -1.16
N ILE A 140 -3.88 -14.56 -0.25
CA ILE A 140 -5.18 -13.87 -0.21
C ILE A 140 -4.97 -12.41 0.21
N ALA A 141 -4.23 -12.16 1.28
CA ALA A 141 -3.91 -10.82 1.77
C ALA A 141 -3.16 -9.97 0.73
N GLU A 142 -2.23 -10.60 0.01
CA GLU A 142 -1.47 -9.98 -1.09
C GLU A 142 -2.39 -9.37 -2.15
N THR A 143 -3.56 -9.96 -2.40
CA THR A 143 -4.51 -9.43 -3.39
C THR A 143 -4.95 -8.01 -3.05
N TYR A 144 -5.09 -7.66 -1.75
CA TYR A 144 -5.36 -6.28 -1.36
C TYR A 144 -4.15 -5.36 -1.58
N ALA A 145 -2.95 -5.81 -1.26
CA ALA A 145 -1.73 -5.02 -1.49
C ALA A 145 -1.56 -4.72 -2.99
N ARG A 146 -1.80 -5.72 -3.86
CA ARG A 146 -1.78 -5.56 -5.32
C ARG A 146 -2.87 -4.62 -5.83
N TYR A 147 -4.10 -4.76 -5.34
CA TYR A 147 -5.23 -3.90 -5.68
C TYR A 147 -4.95 -2.43 -5.30
N SER A 148 -4.52 -2.19 -4.07
CA SER A 148 -4.23 -0.83 -3.59
C SER A 148 -3.06 -0.20 -4.36
N TRP A 149 -1.98 -0.94 -4.57
CA TRP A 149 -0.86 -0.48 -5.40
C TRP A 149 -1.32 -0.11 -6.81
N ALA A 150 -2.03 -1.02 -7.49
CA ALA A 150 -2.47 -0.81 -8.87
C ALA A 150 -3.37 0.43 -8.98
N LEU A 151 -4.26 0.62 -8.02
CA LEU A 151 -5.13 1.79 -7.97
C LEU A 151 -4.33 3.07 -7.69
N ASP A 152 -3.47 3.08 -6.68
CA ASP A 152 -2.73 4.27 -6.25
C ASP A 152 -1.61 4.67 -7.23
N GLN A 153 -0.97 3.70 -7.87
CA GLN A 153 0.08 3.94 -8.87
C GLN A 153 -0.46 4.12 -10.29
N ALA A 154 -1.79 4.14 -10.48
CA ALA A 154 -2.44 4.25 -11.79
C ALA A 154 -2.10 3.10 -12.77
N ASP A 155 -1.71 1.94 -12.27
CA ASP A 155 -1.44 0.75 -13.07
C ASP A 155 -2.73 0.02 -13.41
N MET A 156 -3.37 0.44 -14.51
CA MET A 156 -4.66 -0.11 -14.93
C MET A 156 -4.56 -1.55 -15.42
N GLN A 157 -3.40 -1.97 -15.91
CA GLN A 157 -3.18 -3.35 -16.32
C GLN A 157 -3.12 -4.28 -15.10
N LEU A 158 -2.33 -3.92 -14.11
CA LEU A 158 -2.26 -4.66 -12.85
C LEU A 158 -3.61 -4.65 -12.12
N LEU A 159 -4.33 -3.51 -12.14
CA LEU A 159 -5.68 -3.41 -11.57
C LEU A 159 -6.65 -4.38 -12.26
N ALA A 160 -6.57 -4.52 -13.58
CA ALA A 160 -7.38 -5.50 -14.29
C ALA A 160 -7.04 -6.94 -13.90
N HIS A 161 -5.80 -7.23 -13.53
CA HIS A 161 -5.41 -8.55 -13.02
C HIS A 161 -5.95 -8.85 -11.61
N CYS A 162 -6.27 -7.81 -10.82
CA CYS A 162 -6.86 -8.00 -9.49
C CYS A 162 -8.30 -8.55 -9.54
N PHE A 163 -9.04 -8.29 -10.62
CA PHE A 163 -10.45 -8.67 -10.72
C PHE A 163 -10.68 -9.85 -11.67
N ALA A 164 -11.60 -10.74 -11.29
CA ALA A 164 -12.13 -11.75 -12.21
C ALA A 164 -12.96 -11.06 -13.31
N ASN A 165 -13.14 -11.72 -14.46
CA ASN A 165 -13.90 -11.15 -15.59
C ASN A 165 -15.34 -10.79 -15.21
N ASP A 166 -15.97 -11.63 -14.39
CA ASP A 166 -17.32 -11.55 -13.86
C ASP A 166 -17.41 -10.83 -12.52
N ALA A 167 -16.37 -10.12 -12.10
CA ALA A 167 -16.35 -9.42 -10.84
C ALA A 167 -17.42 -8.33 -10.77
N ALA A 168 -17.97 -8.13 -9.59
CA ALA A 168 -18.90 -7.04 -9.28
C ALA A 168 -18.52 -6.40 -7.92
N GLY A 169 -19.13 -5.28 -7.59
CA GLY A 169 -18.91 -4.67 -6.28
C GLY A 169 -19.75 -3.43 -6.06
N ASP A 170 -19.86 -3.04 -4.79
CA ASP A 170 -20.48 -1.78 -4.37
C ASP A 170 -19.38 -0.82 -3.90
N PHE A 171 -19.00 0.08 -4.79
CA PHE A 171 -17.87 0.99 -4.62
C PHE A 171 -18.36 2.41 -4.29
N GLN A 172 -18.70 2.65 -3.04
CA GLN A 172 -19.13 3.97 -2.61
C GLN A 172 -18.06 5.05 -2.86
N PRO A 173 -18.41 6.21 -3.45
CA PRO A 173 -19.76 6.68 -3.79
C PRO A 173 -20.27 6.25 -5.18
N MET A 174 -19.53 5.44 -5.95
CA MET A 174 -19.86 5.07 -7.34
C MET A 174 -21.04 4.07 -7.44
N GLY A 175 -21.35 3.37 -6.34
CA GLY A 175 -22.43 2.39 -6.27
C GLY A 175 -22.08 1.02 -6.87
N LEU A 176 -23.11 0.26 -7.22
CA LEU A 176 -22.98 -1.08 -7.77
C LEU A 176 -22.43 -1.03 -9.21
N ILE A 177 -21.37 -1.78 -9.46
CA ILE A 177 -20.73 -1.91 -10.76
C ILE A 177 -20.49 -3.39 -11.04
N GLU A 178 -20.85 -3.84 -12.24
CA GLU A 178 -20.71 -5.22 -12.67
C GLU A 178 -19.78 -5.35 -13.87
N GLY A 179 -18.90 -6.35 -13.84
CA GLY A 179 -17.91 -6.66 -14.87
C GLY A 179 -16.61 -5.88 -14.71
N ARG A 180 -15.49 -6.61 -14.87
CA ARG A 180 -14.14 -6.08 -14.71
C ARG A 180 -13.89 -4.79 -15.50
N HIS A 181 -14.32 -4.72 -16.77
CA HIS A 181 -14.07 -3.55 -17.60
C HIS A 181 -14.81 -2.31 -17.10
N ALA A 182 -16.02 -2.45 -16.62
CA ALA A 182 -16.79 -1.36 -16.04
C ALA A 182 -16.15 -0.88 -14.72
N ILE A 183 -15.69 -1.80 -13.87
CA ILE A 183 -14.99 -1.48 -12.63
C ILE A 183 -13.73 -0.67 -12.93
N ILE A 184 -12.86 -1.13 -13.85
CA ILE A 184 -11.63 -0.43 -14.22
C ILE A 184 -11.92 0.96 -14.81
N GLY A 185 -12.91 1.06 -15.69
CA GLY A 185 -13.34 2.35 -16.26
C GLY A 185 -13.78 3.34 -15.18
N SER A 186 -14.60 2.88 -14.24
CA SER A 186 -15.08 3.70 -13.13
C SER A 186 -13.93 4.17 -12.22
N PHE A 187 -13.00 3.29 -11.86
CA PHE A 187 -11.83 3.69 -11.06
C PHE A 187 -10.92 4.66 -11.79
N LYS A 188 -10.74 4.50 -13.10
CA LYS A 188 -9.97 5.44 -13.91
C LYS A 188 -10.56 6.85 -13.86
N GLU A 189 -11.89 6.97 -14.02
CA GLU A 189 -12.59 8.25 -13.91
C GLU A 189 -12.56 8.81 -12.48
N PHE A 190 -12.78 7.97 -11.48
CA PHE A 190 -12.72 8.38 -10.07
C PHE A 190 -11.35 8.93 -9.67
N ARG A 191 -10.25 8.40 -10.24
CA ARG A 191 -8.89 8.89 -9.94
C ARG A 191 -8.55 10.23 -10.56
N ARG A 192 -9.23 10.67 -11.61
CA ARG A 192 -8.87 11.93 -12.32
C ARG A 192 -8.78 13.15 -11.40
N PRO A 193 -9.75 13.40 -10.50
CA PRO A 193 -9.64 14.49 -9.54
C PRO A 193 -8.70 14.20 -8.34
N TRP A 194 -8.32 12.94 -8.13
CA TRP A 194 -7.55 12.51 -6.97
C TRP A 194 -6.31 11.67 -7.37
N PRO A 195 -5.32 12.24 -8.08
CA PRO A 195 -4.20 11.48 -8.61
C PRO A 195 -3.23 10.95 -7.53
N TRP A 196 -3.34 11.43 -6.30
CA TRP A 196 -2.45 11.16 -5.17
C TRP A 196 -3.05 10.22 -4.10
N MET A 197 -4.02 9.40 -4.46
CA MET A 197 -4.60 8.43 -3.52
C MET A 197 -3.54 7.50 -2.91
N GLN A 198 -3.75 7.16 -1.64
CA GLN A 198 -2.97 6.14 -0.95
C GLN A 198 -3.87 5.34 0.00
N HIS A 199 -3.92 4.03 -0.20
CA HIS A 199 -4.85 3.12 0.49
C HIS A 199 -4.14 2.32 1.57
N PHE A 200 -3.76 2.96 2.68
CA PHE A 200 -3.24 2.26 3.85
C PHE A 200 -4.31 1.37 4.46
N ALA A 201 -3.97 0.12 4.80
CA ALA A 201 -4.93 -0.79 5.39
C ALA A 201 -4.26 -1.94 6.13
N ASP A 202 -5.01 -2.54 7.05
CA ASP A 202 -4.68 -3.79 7.71
C ASP A 202 -5.72 -4.86 7.31
N VAL A 203 -5.28 -6.06 6.99
CA VAL A 203 -6.16 -7.22 6.82
C VAL A 203 -6.61 -7.68 8.21
N LEU A 204 -7.91 -7.70 8.46
CA LEU A 204 -8.48 -7.95 9.79
C LEU A 204 -8.94 -9.39 9.97
N GLU A 205 -9.49 -10.00 8.92
CA GLU A 205 -9.98 -11.36 8.94
C GLU A 205 -9.90 -11.97 7.54
N ILE A 206 -9.51 -13.23 7.46
CA ILE A 206 -9.57 -14.07 6.25
C ILE A 206 -10.27 -15.37 6.60
N LYS A 207 -11.22 -15.79 5.76
CA LYS A 207 -11.78 -17.14 5.74
C LYS A 207 -11.63 -17.72 4.35
N SER A 208 -11.06 -18.92 4.24
CA SER A 208 -10.86 -19.59 2.96
C SER A 208 -11.41 -21.02 2.97
N ASP A 209 -11.88 -21.44 1.82
CA ASP A 209 -12.18 -22.82 1.49
C ASP A 209 -11.22 -23.24 0.36
N GLU A 210 -10.14 -23.88 0.75
CA GLU A 210 -9.06 -24.27 -0.18
C GLU A 210 -9.52 -25.30 -1.22
N GLU A 211 -10.45 -26.18 -0.88
CA GLU A 211 -10.96 -27.19 -1.78
C GLU A 211 -11.78 -26.56 -2.91
N LYS A 212 -12.61 -25.55 -2.56
CA LYS A 212 -13.39 -24.80 -3.55
C LYS A 212 -12.61 -23.67 -4.21
N GLY A 213 -11.46 -23.31 -3.68
CA GLY A 213 -10.65 -22.17 -4.15
C GLY A 213 -11.39 -20.84 -4.01
N VAL A 214 -12.08 -20.62 -2.89
CA VAL A 214 -12.79 -19.36 -2.58
C VAL A 214 -12.35 -18.82 -1.22
N ALA A 215 -12.38 -17.50 -1.08
CA ALA A 215 -12.08 -16.84 0.18
C ALA A 215 -12.93 -15.58 0.36
N GLU A 216 -13.08 -15.19 1.62
CA GLU A 216 -13.60 -13.88 2.02
C GLU A 216 -12.57 -13.18 2.91
N MET A 217 -12.48 -11.85 2.79
CA MET A 217 -11.51 -11.04 3.51
C MET A 217 -12.16 -9.73 3.95
N ILE A 218 -11.91 -9.35 5.21
CA ILE A 218 -12.21 -8.01 5.74
C ILE A 218 -10.91 -7.23 5.84
N VAL A 219 -10.93 -6.02 5.31
CA VAL A 219 -9.78 -5.11 5.33
C VAL A 219 -10.20 -3.78 5.94
N GLY A 220 -9.51 -3.35 6.99
CA GLY A 220 -9.73 -2.07 7.65
C GLY A 220 -8.87 -0.97 7.02
N ARG A 221 -9.49 0.10 6.55
CA ARG A 221 -8.78 1.24 5.97
C ARG A 221 -8.20 2.12 7.07
N VAL A 222 -6.89 2.23 7.11
CA VAL A 222 -6.15 3.10 8.03
C VAL A 222 -6.16 4.54 7.50
N ILE A 223 -6.49 5.49 8.37
CA ILE A 223 -6.39 6.91 8.10
C ILE A 223 -5.21 7.46 8.94
N PRO A 224 -4.08 7.82 8.32
CA PRO A 224 -2.95 8.40 9.03
C PRO A 224 -3.35 9.61 9.86
N GLY A 225 -2.83 9.72 11.08
CA GLY A 225 -3.24 10.76 12.04
C GLY A 225 -4.41 10.38 12.94
N ASN A 226 -5.28 9.43 12.50
CA ASN A 226 -6.40 8.90 13.26
C ASN A 226 -6.41 7.37 13.23
N SER A 227 -5.26 6.74 13.38
CA SER A 227 -5.10 5.28 13.28
C SER A 227 -5.25 4.51 14.60
N HIS A 228 -5.43 5.22 15.71
CA HIS A 228 -5.63 4.63 17.04
C HIS A 228 -6.58 5.48 17.86
N THR A 229 -7.28 4.84 18.75
CA THR A 229 -8.07 5.48 19.83
C THR A 229 -7.13 6.02 20.92
N GLN A 230 -7.68 6.72 21.90
CA GLN A 230 -6.87 7.28 23.00
C GLN A 230 -6.20 6.19 23.87
N ASP A 231 -6.79 5.00 23.96
CA ASP A 231 -6.23 3.85 24.68
C ASP A 231 -5.29 2.99 23.82
N GLY A 232 -4.98 3.44 22.57
CA GLY A 232 -4.05 2.75 21.69
C GLY A 232 -4.67 1.61 20.84
N THR A 233 -5.99 1.39 20.91
CA THR A 233 -6.65 0.40 20.05
C THR A 233 -6.65 0.86 18.60
N PRO A 234 -6.31 -0.01 17.61
CA PRO A 234 -6.37 0.35 16.20
C PRO A 234 -7.74 0.86 15.77
N LEU A 235 -7.75 1.95 14.99
CA LEU A 235 -8.93 2.65 14.51
C LEU A 235 -8.90 2.73 12.98
N TYR A 236 -10.05 2.46 12.36
CA TYR A 236 -10.22 2.41 10.92
C TYR A 236 -11.34 3.35 10.48
N GLY A 237 -11.13 4.07 9.38
CA GLY A 237 -12.10 5.04 8.84
C GLY A 237 -13.09 4.43 7.84
N ALA A 238 -12.88 3.21 7.44
CA ALA A 238 -13.73 2.44 6.53
C ALA A 238 -13.31 0.97 6.54
N HIS A 239 -14.13 0.11 5.92
CA HIS A 239 -13.71 -1.25 5.62
C HIS A 239 -14.06 -1.69 4.20
N TYR A 240 -13.33 -2.69 3.74
CA TYR A 240 -13.67 -3.47 2.57
C TYR A 240 -14.11 -4.86 3.01
N ARG A 241 -15.20 -5.37 2.41
CA ARG A 241 -15.53 -6.79 2.38
C ARG A 241 -15.24 -7.31 0.99
N MET A 242 -14.37 -8.28 0.87
CA MET A 242 -13.90 -8.80 -0.40
C MET A 242 -14.14 -10.30 -0.50
N ARG A 243 -14.66 -10.75 -1.64
CA ARG A 243 -14.71 -12.17 -2.00
C ARG A 243 -13.74 -12.44 -3.10
N LEU A 244 -13.04 -13.57 -2.97
CA LEU A 244 -11.96 -13.93 -3.86
C LEU A 244 -12.18 -15.34 -4.41
N ARG A 245 -11.63 -15.57 -5.60
CA ARG A 245 -11.57 -16.87 -6.24
C ARG A 245 -10.14 -17.11 -6.69
N ARG A 246 -9.62 -18.33 -6.42
CA ARG A 246 -8.31 -18.76 -6.87
C ARG A 246 -8.33 -18.98 -8.38
N LYS A 247 -7.45 -18.31 -9.10
CA LYS A 247 -7.29 -18.45 -10.54
C LYS A 247 -6.32 -19.58 -10.88
N HIS A 248 -5.22 -19.64 -10.15
CA HIS A 248 -4.22 -20.70 -10.15
C HIS A 248 -3.49 -20.68 -8.80
N GLU A 249 -2.62 -21.63 -8.57
CA GLU A 249 -1.88 -21.72 -7.30
C GLU A 249 -1.19 -20.40 -6.97
N GLY A 250 -1.37 -19.94 -5.73
CA GLY A 250 -0.81 -18.69 -5.22
C GLY A 250 -1.39 -17.41 -5.81
N PHE A 251 -2.39 -17.46 -6.71
CA PHE A 251 -2.95 -16.26 -7.32
C PHE A 251 -4.47 -16.17 -7.18
N TRP A 252 -4.91 -15.16 -6.46
CA TRP A 252 -6.31 -14.89 -6.18
C TRP A 252 -6.82 -13.64 -6.91
N GLN A 253 -8.09 -13.66 -7.28
CA GLN A 253 -8.78 -12.54 -7.93
C GLN A 253 -10.04 -12.18 -7.17
N LEU A 254 -10.33 -10.89 -7.10
CA LEU A 254 -11.58 -10.35 -6.56
C LEU A 254 -12.73 -10.74 -7.47
N THR A 255 -13.76 -11.35 -6.88
CA THR A 255 -15.07 -11.59 -7.52
C THR A 255 -16.13 -10.63 -7.02
N TRP A 256 -15.93 -10.12 -5.80
CA TRP A 256 -16.76 -9.08 -5.18
C TRP A 256 -15.90 -8.16 -4.34
N SER A 257 -16.21 -6.87 -4.36
CA SER A 257 -15.65 -5.89 -3.44
C SER A 257 -16.71 -4.91 -3.00
N GLU A 258 -16.83 -4.70 -1.70
CA GLU A 258 -17.74 -3.75 -1.09
C GLU A 258 -16.94 -2.79 -0.21
N TYR A 259 -17.08 -1.48 -0.44
CA TYR A 259 -16.47 -0.43 0.38
C TYR A 259 -17.52 0.27 1.22
N ARG A 260 -17.30 0.30 2.54
CA ARG A 260 -18.18 0.95 3.51
C ARG A 260 -17.40 1.98 4.31
N PRO A 261 -17.70 3.29 4.13
CA PRO A 261 -17.15 4.32 4.99
C PRO A 261 -17.77 4.24 6.38
N GLY A 262 -17.02 4.60 7.40
CA GLY A 262 -17.46 4.63 8.80
C GLY A 262 -16.36 4.24 9.75
N TRP A 263 -16.26 4.95 10.87
CA TRP A 263 -15.25 4.70 11.89
C TRP A 263 -15.63 3.51 12.76
N PHE A 264 -14.67 2.65 13.01
CA PHE A 264 -14.78 1.55 13.97
C PHE A 264 -13.38 1.22 14.54
N ASN A 265 -13.32 0.70 15.75
CA ASN A 265 -12.08 0.19 16.33
C ASN A 265 -11.94 -1.32 16.08
N ALA A 266 -10.73 -1.85 16.30
CA ALA A 266 -10.43 -3.26 16.04
C ALA A 266 -11.35 -4.25 16.79
N ASN A 267 -11.89 -3.87 17.96
CA ASN A 267 -12.78 -4.73 18.75
C ASN A 267 -14.21 -4.79 18.16
N GLU A 268 -14.58 -3.80 17.35
CA GLU A 268 -15.87 -3.68 16.67
C GLU A 268 -15.78 -4.01 15.19
N ALA A 269 -14.66 -4.59 14.75
CA ALA A 269 -14.41 -4.91 13.35
C ALA A 269 -15.53 -5.80 12.78
N PRO A 270 -16.01 -5.51 11.56
CA PRO A 270 -16.90 -6.40 10.83
C PRO A 270 -16.29 -7.80 10.71
N ARG A 271 -17.13 -8.81 10.64
CA ARG A 271 -16.75 -10.22 10.48
C ARG A 271 -17.15 -10.74 9.12
N VAL A 272 -16.38 -11.71 8.62
CA VAL A 272 -16.68 -12.47 7.41
C VAL A 272 -17.88 -13.39 7.66
#